data_1cd01e471424d4cd3224b74634ce0533
#
_entry.id   1cd01e471424d4cd3224b74634ce0533
#
_cell.length_a   1.000
_cell.length_b   1.000
_cell.length_c   1.000
_cell.angle_alpha   90.00
_cell.angle_beta   90.00
_cell.angle_gamma   90.00
#
_symmetry.space_group_name_H-M   'P 1'
#
loop_
_entity.id
_entity.type
_entity.pdbx_description
1 polymer ?
#
loop_
_entity_poly.entity_id
_entity_poly.type
_entity_poly.pdbx_seq_one_letter_code
_entity_poly.pdbx_strand_id
1 'polypeptide(L)'
;MGRRLREIRHAQGTSLRVVAGLAGISPAYLSQLEAGTRALDRHCVIVALADALGTSPPELTRLPVPAPGNGDTDSAIEAVRQALLVVGYQRPGGQVVPGEALRDRIAGTVDAHYRCDRPGEVGAALSGLIRDLHSSIAAGRDTAELLNLAVLLHTQVTVGWLRVLGAPVDLRLQAVVLAHQAAQELDTSTALGLAAWGGLHVMITAGMFDLALADLDAVTVPTDTPESTQLAGMLAMCRSLLAAVDSRPEDVAAPFEHAAELAERTGEGNAYGMGFGPTTVGLWRMYSCLDVGDYAQAVRIGDGLHPEVHLPPLVQADYWITYGRALARVRSRRDDAVVALHRAEEISPSHLYRDLFATDVITELIARSREDSVGRELRGMVHRAGLLR
;
A
#
# COMPACT_ATOMS: atom_id res chain seq x y z
N MET A 1 15.39 7.58 -1.81
CA MET A 1 15.62 7.24 -0.37
C MET A 1 17.08 7.34 0.04
N GLY A 2 18.07 6.77 -0.66
CA GLY A 2 19.48 6.71 -0.25
C GLY A 2 20.13 8.05 0.07
N ARG A 3 19.86 9.11 -0.70
CA ARG A 3 20.36 10.47 -0.42
C ARG A 3 19.86 10.97 0.94
N ARG A 4 18.59 10.78 1.28
CA ARG A 4 18.02 11.19 2.55
C ARG A 4 18.64 10.45 3.73
N LEU A 5 18.84 9.14 3.59
CA LEU A 5 19.55 8.30 4.55
C LEU A 5 20.95 8.87 4.85
N ARG A 6 21.70 9.21 3.81
CA ARG A 6 23.03 9.82 3.93
C ARG A 6 22.98 11.18 4.63
N GLU A 7 22.02 12.05 4.28
CA GLU A 7 21.85 13.36 4.89
C GLU A 7 21.60 13.25 6.41
N ILE A 8 20.69 12.38 6.83
CA ILE A 8 20.39 12.15 8.26
C ILE A 8 21.62 11.63 9.01
N ARG A 9 22.29 10.60 8.47
CA ARG A 9 23.51 10.07 9.07
C ARG A 9 24.60 11.13 9.23
N HIS A 10 24.85 11.95 8.21
CA HIS A 10 25.83 13.04 8.28
C HIS A 10 25.45 14.12 9.28
N ALA A 11 24.17 14.51 9.34
CA ALA A 11 23.68 15.50 10.31
C ALA A 11 23.90 15.03 11.76
N GLN A 12 23.86 13.71 12.00
CA GLN A 12 24.12 13.11 13.30
C GLN A 12 25.63 12.85 13.58
N GLY A 13 26.49 13.12 12.60
CA GLY A 13 27.93 12.84 12.73
C GLY A 13 28.28 11.35 12.85
N THR A 14 27.34 10.45 12.50
CA THR A 14 27.52 9.02 12.72
C THR A 14 28.26 8.38 11.52
N SER A 15 29.22 7.48 11.79
CA SER A 15 29.97 6.81 10.74
C SER A 15 29.13 5.74 10.03
N LEU A 16 29.40 5.53 8.74
CA LEU A 16 28.75 4.50 7.93
C LEU A 16 28.84 3.10 8.56
N ARG A 17 30.00 2.78 9.17
CA ARG A 17 30.23 1.49 9.84
C ARG A 17 29.36 1.30 11.08
N VAL A 18 29.13 2.36 11.85
CA VAL A 18 28.30 2.32 13.04
C VAL A 18 26.84 2.09 12.68
N VAL A 19 26.30 2.88 11.74
CA VAL A 19 24.90 2.72 11.30
C VAL A 19 24.67 1.35 10.66
N ALA A 20 25.59 0.88 9.81
CA ALA A 20 25.47 -0.44 9.23
C ALA A 20 25.46 -1.55 10.28
N GLY A 21 26.33 -1.46 11.29
CA GLY A 21 26.37 -2.42 12.41
C GLY A 21 25.11 -2.44 13.23
N LEU A 22 24.55 -1.26 13.56
CA LEU A 22 23.29 -1.15 14.30
C LEU A 22 22.09 -1.68 13.50
N ALA A 23 22.08 -1.45 12.18
CA ALA A 23 21.02 -1.93 11.31
C ALA A 23 21.20 -3.40 10.85
N GLY A 24 22.24 -4.12 11.31
CA GLY A 24 22.49 -5.51 10.96
C GLY A 24 22.84 -5.75 9.48
N ILE A 25 23.37 -4.73 8.78
CA ILE A 25 23.76 -4.80 7.37
C ILE A 25 25.27 -4.55 7.17
N SER A 26 25.79 -4.94 5.99
CA SER A 26 27.20 -4.65 5.70
C SER A 26 27.43 -3.17 5.37
N PRO A 27 28.62 -2.59 5.76
CA PRO A 27 28.95 -1.23 5.37
C PRO A 27 28.97 -1.01 3.85
N ALA A 28 29.36 -2.00 3.07
CA ALA A 28 29.33 -1.94 1.61
C ALA A 28 27.89 -1.82 1.08
N TYR A 29 26.95 -2.56 1.65
CA TYR A 29 25.55 -2.47 1.29
C TYR A 29 24.96 -1.08 1.64
N LEU A 30 25.21 -0.58 2.84
CA LEU A 30 24.77 0.77 3.23
C LEU A 30 25.33 1.84 2.28
N SER A 31 26.63 1.73 1.90
CA SER A 31 27.24 2.66 0.94
C SER A 31 26.54 2.63 -0.41
N GLN A 32 26.15 1.46 -0.90
CA GLN A 32 25.42 1.32 -2.16
C GLN A 32 24.00 1.92 -2.07
N LEU A 33 23.33 1.76 -0.93
CA LEU A 33 22.01 2.38 -0.67
C LEU A 33 22.14 3.90 -0.68
N GLU A 34 23.11 4.48 0.04
CA GLU A 34 23.34 5.93 0.08
C GLU A 34 23.73 6.52 -1.27
N ALA A 35 24.46 5.77 -2.10
CA ALA A 35 24.85 6.18 -3.44
C ALA A 35 23.74 6.01 -4.48
N GLY A 36 22.59 5.37 -4.13
CA GLY A 36 21.53 5.05 -5.07
C GLY A 36 21.89 4.01 -6.13
N THR A 37 23.04 3.32 -5.97
CA THR A 37 23.45 2.22 -6.86
C THR A 37 22.74 0.91 -6.52
N ARG A 38 22.04 0.88 -5.40
CA ARG A 38 21.11 -0.15 -4.98
C ARG A 38 19.89 0.48 -4.34
N ALA A 39 18.71 0.04 -4.72
CA ALA A 39 17.47 0.53 -4.15
C ALA A 39 17.25 0.01 -2.73
N LEU A 40 16.65 0.84 -1.90
CA LEU A 40 16.14 0.50 -0.57
C LEU A 40 14.69 0.01 -0.75
N ASP A 41 14.48 -1.29 -0.88
CA ASP A 41 13.25 -1.92 -1.36
C ASP A 41 12.65 -2.96 -0.41
N ARG A 42 13.12 -3.00 0.85
CA ARG A 42 12.62 -3.92 1.88
C ARG A 42 12.23 -3.17 3.13
N HIS A 43 11.02 -3.42 3.64
CA HIS A 43 10.49 -2.75 4.85
C HIS A 43 11.37 -3.01 6.07
N CYS A 44 11.79 -4.25 6.32
CA CYS A 44 12.65 -4.59 7.45
C CYS A 44 13.97 -3.80 7.46
N VAL A 45 14.56 -3.55 6.29
CA VAL A 45 15.81 -2.75 6.19
C VAL A 45 15.52 -1.27 6.46
N ILE A 46 14.37 -0.75 5.99
CA ILE A 46 13.94 0.63 6.28
C ILE A 46 13.78 0.83 7.79
N VAL A 47 13.09 -0.09 8.46
CA VAL A 47 12.87 -0.02 9.92
C VAL A 47 14.19 -0.10 10.66
N ALA A 48 15.03 -1.10 10.35
CA ALA A 48 16.33 -1.24 11.00
C ALA A 48 17.24 0.00 10.83
N LEU A 49 17.21 0.64 9.66
CA LEU A 49 17.95 1.89 9.41
C LEU A 49 17.34 3.08 10.16
N ALA A 50 16.02 3.14 10.25
CA ALA A 50 15.32 4.17 11.02
C ALA A 50 15.70 4.09 12.50
N ASP A 51 15.65 2.89 13.08
CA ASP A 51 16.05 2.63 14.47
C ASP A 51 17.52 2.96 14.71
N ALA A 52 18.40 2.51 13.80
CA ALA A 52 19.84 2.80 13.89
C ALA A 52 20.17 4.30 13.86
N LEU A 53 19.31 5.11 13.24
CA LEU A 53 19.44 6.57 13.14
C LEU A 53 18.54 7.32 14.15
N GLY A 54 17.80 6.63 15.01
CA GLY A 54 16.88 7.26 15.96
C GLY A 54 15.82 8.14 15.25
N THR A 55 15.34 7.70 14.10
CA THR A 55 14.33 8.41 13.30
C THR A 55 13.16 7.49 12.98
N SER A 56 12.07 8.00 12.41
CA SER A 56 10.94 7.16 12.00
C SER A 56 11.10 6.66 10.56
N PRO A 57 10.56 5.46 10.21
CA PRO A 57 10.55 4.98 8.84
C PRO A 57 9.98 5.98 7.83
N PRO A 58 8.87 6.71 8.10
CA PRO A 58 8.36 7.75 7.22
C PRO A 58 9.35 8.89 6.94
N GLU A 59 10.19 9.24 7.91
CA GLU A 59 11.19 10.29 7.71
C GLU A 59 12.29 9.87 6.74
N LEU A 60 12.70 8.59 6.75
CA LEU A 60 13.65 8.02 5.77
C LEU A 60 13.04 7.92 4.36
N THR A 61 11.77 7.57 4.29
CA THR A 61 11.09 7.27 3.02
C THR A 61 10.47 8.50 2.36
N ARG A 62 10.50 9.65 3.04
CA ARG A 62 9.94 10.90 2.52
C ARG A 62 10.57 11.24 1.15
N LEU A 63 9.73 11.30 0.12
CA LEU A 63 10.16 11.69 -1.21
C LEU A 63 10.70 13.13 -1.18
N PRO A 64 11.90 13.39 -1.72
CA PRO A 64 12.52 14.72 -1.68
C PRO A 64 11.81 15.75 -2.54
N VAL A 65 10.96 15.32 -3.45
CA VAL A 65 10.15 16.18 -4.35
C VAL A 65 8.76 15.58 -4.42
N PRO A 66 7.68 16.38 -4.29
CA PRO A 66 6.37 15.92 -4.69
C PRO A 66 6.47 15.43 -6.14
N ALA A 67 6.02 14.21 -6.43
CA ALA A 67 5.84 13.79 -7.82
C ALA A 67 5.03 14.88 -8.54
N PRO A 68 5.25 15.12 -9.85
CA PRO A 68 4.51 16.14 -10.58
C PRO A 68 3.02 15.97 -10.31
N GLY A 69 2.47 16.80 -9.41
CA GLY A 69 1.06 16.80 -9.06
C GLY A 69 0.32 17.56 -10.14
N ASN A 70 -0.77 17.02 -10.62
CA ASN A 70 -1.79 17.85 -11.21
C ASN A 70 -2.35 18.72 -10.05
N GLY A 71 -2.45 20.03 -10.20
CA GLY A 71 -2.96 20.92 -9.15
C GLY A 71 -4.32 20.51 -8.59
N ASP A 72 -5.15 19.83 -9.42
CA ASP A 72 -6.42 19.25 -9.02
C ASP A 72 -6.26 18.12 -8.00
N THR A 73 -5.23 17.28 -8.16
CA THR A 73 -4.94 16.17 -7.24
C THR A 73 -4.48 16.67 -5.87
N ASP A 74 -3.61 17.68 -5.84
CA ASP A 74 -3.09 18.24 -4.59
C ASP A 74 -4.21 18.97 -3.82
N SER A 75 -5.09 19.69 -4.54
CA SER A 75 -6.30 20.30 -3.97
C SER A 75 -7.26 19.26 -3.41
N ALA A 76 -7.41 18.10 -4.08
CA ALA A 76 -8.25 17.02 -3.64
C ALA A 76 -7.70 16.33 -2.37
N ILE A 77 -6.39 16.13 -2.27
CA ILE A 77 -5.73 15.62 -1.05
C ILE A 77 -6.01 16.57 0.13
N GLU A 78 -5.89 17.88 -0.08
CA GLU A 78 -6.15 18.87 0.97
C GLU A 78 -7.64 18.89 1.38
N ALA A 79 -8.56 18.76 0.43
CA ALA A 79 -9.99 18.66 0.72
C ALA A 79 -10.32 17.40 1.54
N VAL A 80 -9.71 16.26 1.22
CA VAL A 80 -9.85 15.00 1.99
C VAL A 80 -9.22 15.16 3.38
N ARG A 81 -8.04 15.80 3.49
CA ARG A 81 -7.41 16.12 4.79
C ARG A 81 -8.37 16.90 5.69
N GLN A 82 -8.96 17.95 5.16
CA GLN A 82 -9.93 18.77 5.93
C GLN A 82 -11.17 17.98 6.32
N ALA A 83 -11.68 17.11 5.42
CA ALA A 83 -12.82 16.25 5.73
C ALA A 83 -12.49 15.28 6.89
N LEU A 84 -11.34 14.61 6.85
CA LEU A 84 -10.90 13.70 7.91
C LEU A 84 -10.72 14.45 9.26
N LEU A 85 -10.13 15.64 9.23
CA LEU A 85 -9.93 16.45 10.42
C LEU A 85 -11.26 16.86 11.08
N VAL A 86 -12.21 17.43 10.32
CA VAL A 86 -13.48 17.89 10.91
C VAL A 86 -14.34 16.72 11.40
N VAL A 87 -14.24 15.55 10.75
CA VAL A 87 -14.87 14.31 11.23
C VAL A 87 -14.22 13.86 12.55
N GLY A 88 -12.90 13.83 12.62
CA GLY A 88 -12.17 13.52 13.87
C GLY A 88 -12.51 14.46 15.03
N TYR A 89 -12.82 15.72 14.74
CA TYR A 89 -13.35 16.68 15.72
C TYR A 89 -14.86 16.55 15.99
N GLN A 90 -15.53 15.52 15.47
CA GLN A 90 -16.97 15.29 15.59
C GLN A 90 -17.82 16.44 15.04
N ARG A 91 -17.33 17.15 14.04
CA ARG A 91 -18.00 18.27 13.35
C ARG A 91 -17.96 18.08 11.82
N PRO A 92 -18.55 17.00 11.29
CA PRO A 92 -18.36 16.63 9.87
C PRO A 92 -18.82 17.72 8.90
N GLY A 93 -19.89 18.48 9.23
CA GLY A 93 -20.34 19.64 8.44
C GLY A 93 -20.86 19.27 7.05
N GLY A 94 -21.22 18.00 6.82
CA GLY A 94 -21.87 17.51 5.62
C GLY A 94 -23.40 17.51 5.75
N GLN A 95 -24.07 17.02 4.70
CA GLN A 95 -25.50 16.84 4.69
C GLN A 95 -25.90 15.49 5.30
N VAL A 96 -27.09 15.42 5.89
CA VAL A 96 -27.70 14.15 6.29
C VAL A 96 -28.35 13.54 5.04
N VAL A 97 -27.82 12.41 4.59
CA VAL A 97 -28.22 11.74 3.34
C VAL A 97 -28.76 10.34 3.69
N PRO A 98 -29.80 9.85 3.01
CA PRO A 98 -30.30 8.48 3.20
C PRO A 98 -29.21 7.42 2.93
N GLY A 99 -29.22 6.32 3.72
CA GLY A 99 -28.21 5.26 3.64
C GLY A 99 -28.09 4.63 2.24
N GLU A 100 -29.23 4.42 1.54
CA GLU A 100 -29.26 3.91 0.17
C GLU A 100 -28.46 4.80 -0.80
N ALA A 101 -28.68 6.12 -0.75
CA ALA A 101 -27.96 7.07 -1.60
C ALA A 101 -26.46 7.13 -1.26
N LEU A 102 -26.10 6.98 0.02
CA LEU A 102 -24.69 6.88 0.44
C LEU A 102 -24.04 5.59 -0.07
N ARG A 103 -24.77 4.46 0.01
CA ARG A 103 -24.30 3.17 -0.49
C ARG A 103 -23.96 3.25 -1.98
N ASP A 104 -24.87 3.82 -2.79
CA ASP A 104 -24.66 3.96 -4.25
C ASP A 104 -23.46 4.88 -4.56
N ARG A 105 -23.34 6.00 -3.85
CA ARG A 105 -22.21 6.93 -4.02
C ARG A 105 -20.89 6.28 -3.62
N ILE A 106 -20.86 5.50 -2.53
CA ILE A 106 -19.66 4.77 -2.09
C ILE A 106 -19.30 3.71 -3.10
N ALA A 107 -20.25 2.89 -3.56
CA ALA A 107 -20.00 1.87 -4.57
C ALA A 107 -19.44 2.45 -5.87
N GLY A 108 -19.99 3.56 -6.35
CA GLY A 108 -19.46 4.28 -7.52
C GLY A 108 -18.06 4.84 -7.31
N THR A 109 -17.74 5.32 -6.10
CA THR A 109 -16.41 5.83 -5.77
C THR A 109 -15.38 4.70 -5.64
N VAL A 110 -15.77 3.55 -5.06
CA VAL A 110 -14.96 2.32 -5.03
C VAL A 110 -14.61 1.88 -6.45
N ASP A 111 -15.61 1.76 -7.31
CA ASP A 111 -15.44 1.31 -8.69
C ASP A 111 -14.51 2.26 -9.49
N ALA A 112 -14.72 3.58 -9.38
CA ALA A 112 -13.85 4.58 -10.02
C ALA A 112 -12.41 4.51 -9.51
N HIS A 113 -12.21 4.28 -8.22
CA HIS A 113 -10.87 4.12 -7.64
C HIS A 113 -10.15 2.88 -8.18
N TYR A 114 -10.83 1.72 -8.19
CA TYR A 114 -10.22 0.47 -8.66
C TYR A 114 -10.02 0.41 -10.17
N ARG A 115 -10.77 1.19 -10.95
CA ARG A 115 -10.53 1.38 -12.40
C ARG A 115 -9.41 2.37 -12.73
N CYS A 116 -8.80 2.99 -11.73
CA CYS A 116 -7.82 4.07 -11.92
C CYS A 116 -8.37 5.29 -12.65
N ASP A 117 -9.66 5.57 -12.49
CA ASP A 117 -10.28 6.77 -13.04
C ASP A 117 -9.64 8.02 -12.43
N ARG A 118 -9.84 9.18 -13.07
CA ARG A 118 -9.22 10.46 -12.73
C ARG A 118 -9.09 10.70 -11.23
N PRO A 119 -7.90 10.60 -10.63
CA PRO A 119 -7.74 10.65 -9.18
C PRO A 119 -8.25 11.95 -8.53
N GLY A 120 -8.19 13.07 -9.25
CA GLY A 120 -8.72 14.36 -8.78
C GLY A 120 -10.24 14.34 -8.62
N GLU A 121 -10.97 13.73 -9.57
CA GLU A 121 -12.44 13.61 -9.52
C GLU A 121 -12.86 12.68 -8.38
N VAL A 122 -12.18 11.54 -8.22
CA VAL A 122 -12.40 10.62 -7.08
C VAL A 122 -12.20 11.36 -5.76
N GLY A 123 -11.11 12.11 -5.62
CA GLY A 123 -10.82 12.85 -4.38
C GLY A 123 -11.81 13.98 -4.10
N ALA A 124 -12.28 14.68 -5.11
CA ALA A 124 -13.31 15.71 -4.97
C ALA A 124 -14.63 15.10 -4.46
N ALA A 125 -15.06 13.97 -5.02
CA ALA A 125 -16.23 13.24 -4.56
C ALA A 125 -16.04 12.70 -3.14
N LEU A 126 -14.85 12.16 -2.83
CA LEU A 126 -14.49 11.53 -1.56
C LEU A 126 -14.62 12.50 -0.38
N SER A 127 -14.12 13.73 -0.50
CA SER A 127 -14.17 14.71 0.58
C SER A 127 -15.59 15.05 1.02
N GLY A 128 -16.51 15.23 0.07
CA GLY A 128 -17.94 15.44 0.35
C GLY A 128 -18.61 14.19 0.92
N LEU A 129 -18.28 13.02 0.36
CA LEU A 129 -18.84 11.74 0.80
C LEU A 129 -18.46 11.39 2.25
N ILE A 130 -17.21 11.64 2.66
CA ILE A 130 -16.77 11.48 4.05
C ILE A 130 -17.60 12.36 4.99
N ARG A 131 -17.79 13.63 4.66
CA ARG A 131 -18.56 14.56 5.49
C ARG A 131 -20.04 14.17 5.59
N ASP A 132 -20.67 13.83 4.47
CA ASP A 132 -22.09 13.47 4.41
C ASP A 132 -22.35 12.18 5.19
N LEU A 133 -21.50 11.16 5.03
CA LEU A 133 -21.61 9.89 5.74
C LEU A 133 -21.52 10.08 7.25
N HIS A 134 -20.50 10.80 7.73
CA HIS A 134 -20.34 11.03 9.17
C HIS A 134 -21.39 12.00 9.76
N SER A 135 -21.93 12.93 8.96
CA SER A 135 -23.10 13.73 9.38
C SER A 135 -24.36 12.87 9.51
N SER A 136 -24.53 11.89 8.62
CA SER A 136 -25.66 10.95 8.67
C SER A 136 -25.55 9.99 9.85
N ILE A 137 -24.35 9.51 10.18
CA ILE A 137 -24.08 8.72 11.40
C ILE A 137 -24.44 9.55 12.65
N ALA A 138 -23.97 10.79 12.72
CA ALA A 138 -24.25 11.68 13.85
C ALA A 138 -25.76 12.00 14.03
N ALA A 139 -26.56 11.90 12.97
CA ALA A 139 -28.00 12.06 13.02
C ALA A 139 -28.73 10.84 13.66
N GLY A 140 -28.04 9.72 13.86
CA GLY A 140 -28.50 8.57 14.66
C GLY A 140 -29.58 7.70 14.01
N ARG A 141 -29.76 7.78 12.68
CA ARG A 141 -30.68 6.90 11.95
C ARG A 141 -29.87 5.85 11.19
N ASP A 142 -30.33 4.61 11.19
CA ASP A 142 -29.71 3.49 10.47
C ASP A 142 -28.20 3.35 10.77
N THR A 143 -27.81 3.64 12.01
CA THR A 143 -26.41 3.81 12.43
C THR A 143 -25.56 2.60 12.10
N ALA A 144 -26.07 1.38 12.32
CA ALA A 144 -25.30 0.15 12.03
C ALA A 144 -24.96 0.02 10.53
N GLU A 145 -25.88 0.34 9.64
CA GLU A 145 -25.64 0.35 8.20
C GLU A 145 -24.62 1.42 7.83
N LEU A 146 -24.79 2.64 8.34
CA LEU A 146 -23.89 3.76 8.04
C LEU A 146 -22.47 3.54 8.56
N LEU A 147 -22.32 2.90 9.73
CA LEU A 147 -21.02 2.50 10.26
C LEU A 147 -20.34 1.44 9.37
N ASN A 148 -21.09 0.44 8.86
CA ASN A 148 -20.57 -0.49 7.86
C ASN A 148 -20.07 0.24 6.62
N LEU A 149 -20.84 1.21 6.11
CA LEU A 149 -20.42 2.04 4.99
C LEU A 149 -19.16 2.87 5.29
N ALA A 150 -19.00 3.34 6.55
CA ALA A 150 -17.80 4.07 6.97
C ALA A 150 -16.56 3.16 6.97
N VAL A 151 -16.68 1.94 7.50
CA VAL A 151 -15.60 0.95 7.44
C VAL A 151 -15.19 0.70 5.98
N LEU A 152 -16.14 0.42 5.09
CA LEU A 152 -15.88 0.17 3.68
C LEU A 152 -15.25 1.39 2.97
N LEU A 153 -15.81 2.58 3.17
CA LEU A 153 -15.30 3.81 2.55
C LEU A 153 -13.85 4.08 2.95
N HIS A 154 -13.55 4.01 4.24
CA HIS A 154 -12.21 4.33 4.71
C HIS A 154 -11.19 3.26 4.35
N THR A 155 -11.53 1.97 4.45
CA THR A 155 -10.59 0.87 4.16
C THR A 155 -10.34 0.68 2.67
N GLN A 156 -11.40 0.74 1.84
CA GLN A 156 -11.25 0.44 0.41
C GLN A 156 -10.86 1.65 -0.44
N VAL A 157 -11.36 2.85 -0.10
CA VAL A 157 -11.11 4.04 -0.94
C VAL A 157 -10.18 5.01 -0.25
N THR A 158 -10.52 5.51 0.95
CA THR A 158 -9.79 6.65 1.52
C THR A 158 -8.31 6.33 1.71
N VAL A 159 -8.01 5.21 2.37
CA VAL A 159 -6.62 4.76 2.60
C VAL A 159 -5.92 4.44 1.29
N GLY A 160 -6.58 3.69 0.40
CA GLY A 160 -6.04 3.27 -0.89
C GLY A 160 -5.76 4.46 -1.81
N TRP A 161 -6.69 5.40 -1.93
CA TRP A 161 -6.56 6.60 -2.75
C TRP A 161 -5.42 7.51 -2.25
N LEU A 162 -5.35 7.73 -0.93
CA LEU A 162 -4.25 8.48 -0.31
C LEU A 162 -2.89 7.79 -0.53
N ARG A 163 -2.83 6.46 -0.51
CA ARG A 163 -1.62 5.66 -0.79
C ARG A 163 -1.16 5.85 -2.22
N VAL A 164 -2.05 5.66 -3.18
CA VAL A 164 -1.76 5.79 -4.63
C VAL A 164 -1.24 7.18 -4.97
N LEU A 165 -1.68 8.19 -4.26
CA LEU A 165 -1.24 9.58 -4.45
C LEU A 165 -0.04 9.98 -3.60
N GLY A 166 0.56 9.03 -2.86
CA GLY A 166 1.73 9.29 -2.03
C GLY A 166 1.48 10.27 -0.89
N ALA A 167 0.24 10.35 -0.41
CA ALA A 167 -0.10 11.20 0.73
C ALA A 167 0.69 10.78 1.99
N PRO A 168 1.00 11.73 2.89
CA PRO A 168 1.72 11.45 4.12
C PRO A 168 1.06 10.34 4.94
N VAL A 169 1.88 9.55 5.65
CA VAL A 169 1.41 8.40 6.42
C VAL A 169 0.46 8.78 7.55
N ASP A 170 0.70 9.92 8.20
CA ASP A 170 -0.15 10.47 9.25
C ASP A 170 -1.58 10.77 8.75
N LEU A 171 -1.72 11.26 7.52
CA LEU A 171 -3.03 11.46 6.91
C LEU A 171 -3.76 10.14 6.62
N ARG A 172 -3.01 9.14 6.17
CA ARG A 172 -3.57 7.79 5.96
C ARG A 172 -3.99 7.15 7.28
N LEU A 173 -3.20 7.33 8.35
CA LEU A 173 -3.54 6.86 9.69
C LEU A 173 -4.83 7.47 10.23
N GLN A 174 -5.14 8.74 9.92
CA GLN A 174 -6.42 9.34 10.30
C GLN A 174 -7.61 8.57 9.69
N ALA A 175 -7.53 8.15 8.44
CA ALA A 175 -8.58 7.33 7.82
C ALA A 175 -8.67 5.93 8.46
N VAL A 176 -7.52 5.31 8.80
CA VAL A 176 -7.47 4.03 9.52
C VAL A 176 -8.16 4.15 10.88
N VAL A 177 -7.89 5.21 11.64
CA VAL A 177 -8.52 5.46 12.94
C VAL A 177 -10.04 5.58 12.81
N LEU A 178 -10.54 6.29 11.80
CA LEU A 178 -12.00 6.41 11.58
C LEU A 178 -12.64 5.08 11.19
N ALA A 179 -11.97 4.26 10.37
CA ALA A 179 -12.43 2.90 10.05
C ALA A 179 -12.49 2.03 11.30
N HIS A 180 -11.45 2.09 12.13
CA HIS A 180 -11.35 1.31 13.36
C HIS A 180 -12.41 1.72 14.39
N GLN A 181 -12.64 3.01 14.58
CA GLN A 181 -13.71 3.52 15.45
C GLN A 181 -15.08 3.04 15.01
N ALA A 182 -15.40 3.12 13.71
CA ALA A 182 -16.66 2.62 13.17
C ALA A 182 -16.80 1.09 13.36
N ALA A 183 -15.72 0.34 13.17
CA ALA A 183 -15.70 -1.10 13.36
C ALA A 183 -15.87 -1.50 14.84
N GLN A 184 -15.26 -0.76 15.77
CA GLN A 184 -15.42 -0.97 17.21
C GLN A 184 -16.85 -0.67 17.68
N GLU A 185 -17.50 0.38 17.14
CA GLU A 185 -18.89 0.71 17.47
C GLU A 185 -19.85 -0.36 16.95
N LEU A 186 -19.56 -0.98 15.80
CA LEU A 186 -20.32 -2.12 15.25
C LEU A 186 -20.13 -3.41 16.05
N ASP A 187 -18.94 -3.60 16.60
CA ASP A 187 -18.52 -4.79 17.36
C ASP A 187 -18.83 -6.13 16.65
N THR A 188 -18.58 -6.17 15.33
CA THR A 188 -18.72 -7.39 14.53
C THR A 188 -17.35 -7.87 14.03
N SER A 189 -17.15 -9.19 13.98
CA SER A 189 -15.89 -9.78 13.47
C SER A 189 -15.59 -9.36 12.02
N THR A 190 -16.61 -9.15 11.20
CA THR A 190 -16.46 -8.67 9.83
C THR A 190 -15.92 -7.24 9.79
N ALA A 191 -16.53 -6.32 10.56
CA ALA A 191 -16.12 -4.92 10.56
C ALA A 191 -14.71 -4.76 11.14
N LEU A 192 -14.41 -5.43 12.24
CA LEU A 192 -13.07 -5.44 12.85
C LEU A 192 -12.02 -6.04 11.90
N GLY A 193 -12.35 -7.14 11.22
CA GLY A 193 -11.48 -7.76 10.23
C GLY A 193 -11.18 -6.85 9.04
N LEU A 194 -12.20 -6.15 8.52
CA LEU A 194 -12.01 -5.18 7.44
C LEU A 194 -11.15 -3.99 7.87
N ALA A 195 -11.32 -3.49 9.09
CA ALA A 195 -10.52 -2.41 9.64
C ALA A 195 -9.05 -2.85 9.82
N ALA A 196 -8.79 -4.03 10.37
CA ALA A 196 -7.45 -4.60 10.53
C ALA A 196 -6.75 -4.78 9.17
N TRP A 197 -7.45 -5.34 8.18
CA TRP A 197 -6.93 -5.46 6.81
C TRP A 197 -6.60 -4.09 6.20
N GLY A 198 -7.54 -3.13 6.26
CA GLY A 198 -7.38 -1.80 5.66
C GLY A 198 -6.27 -0.97 6.30
N GLY A 199 -5.99 -1.20 7.60
CA GLY A 199 -4.93 -0.53 8.35
C GLY A 199 -3.52 -1.08 8.12
N LEU A 200 -3.40 -2.36 7.73
CA LEU A 200 -2.13 -3.09 7.75
C LEU A 200 -0.99 -2.36 7.00
N HIS A 201 -1.19 -2.02 5.74
CA HIS A 201 -0.14 -1.38 4.93
C HIS A 201 0.29 0.01 5.47
N VAL A 202 -0.63 0.73 6.10
CA VAL A 202 -0.32 2.02 6.72
C VAL A 202 0.53 1.82 7.96
N MET A 203 0.15 0.86 8.79
CA MET A 203 0.90 0.50 10.02
C MET A 203 2.30 -0.04 9.68
N ILE A 204 2.43 -0.91 8.67
CA ILE A 204 3.73 -1.36 8.18
C ILE A 204 4.59 -0.17 7.72
N THR A 205 4.03 0.76 6.94
CA THR A 205 4.74 1.95 6.47
C THR A 205 5.18 2.85 7.64
N ALA A 206 4.38 2.90 8.70
CA ALA A 206 4.67 3.66 9.92
C ALA A 206 5.66 2.94 10.86
N GLY A 207 5.96 1.66 10.65
CA GLY A 207 6.76 0.83 11.56
C GLY A 207 6.02 0.39 12.82
N MET A 208 4.68 0.38 12.80
CA MET A 208 3.81 0.06 13.94
C MET A 208 3.42 -1.43 13.94
N PHE A 209 4.41 -2.32 13.93
CA PHE A 209 4.18 -3.77 13.76
C PHE A 209 3.41 -4.40 14.91
N ASP A 210 3.73 -4.03 16.15
CA ASP A 210 3.05 -4.56 17.34
C ASP A 210 1.54 -4.22 17.34
N LEU A 211 1.20 -2.99 16.92
CA LEU A 211 -0.20 -2.56 16.81
C LEU A 211 -0.92 -3.33 15.68
N ALA A 212 -0.27 -3.49 14.53
CA ALA A 212 -0.83 -4.25 13.43
C ALA A 212 -1.06 -5.73 13.80
N LEU A 213 -0.15 -6.33 14.56
CA LEU A 213 -0.28 -7.69 15.07
C LEU A 213 -1.44 -7.79 16.07
N ALA A 214 -1.51 -6.85 17.02
CA ALA A 214 -2.59 -6.82 18.01
C ALA A 214 -3.97 -6.71 17.36
N ASP A 215 -4.13 -5.86 16.33
CA ASP A 215 -5.38 -5.73 15.57
C ASP A 215 -5.74 -7.03 14.84
N LEU A 216 -4.77 -7.72 14.25
CA LEU A 216 -5.00 -9.00 13.58
C LEU A 216 -5.35 -10.12 14.58
N ASP A 217 -4.71 -10.15 15.77
CA ASP A 217 -4.94 -11.19 16.77
C ASP A 217 -6.25 -10.99 17.53
N ALA A 218 -6.74 -9.75 17.62
CA ALA A 218 -8.04 -9.44 18.23
C ALA A 218 -9.23 -9.97 17.41
N VAL A 219 -9.02 -10.39 16.14
CA VAL A 219 -10.13 -10.74 15.23
C VAL A 219 -10.05 -12.19 14.80
N THR A 220 -11.16 -12.90 15.01
CA THR A 220 -11.42 -14.20 14.42
C THR A 220 -12.68 -14.12 13.57
N VAL A 221 -12.54 -14.34 12.25
CA VAL A 221 -13.66 -14.32 11.30
C VAL A 221 -14.10 -15.76 11.05
N PRO A 222 -15.39 -16.09 11.21
CA PRO A 222 -15.94 -17.39 10.85
C PRO A 222 -15.77 -17.69 9.35
N THR A 223 -15.73 -18.96 8.96
CA THR A 223 -15.62 -19.39 7.55
C THR A 223 -16.86 -20.17 7.10
N ASP A 224 -18.03 -19.71 7.52
CA ASP A 224 -19.35 -20.31 7.29
C ASP A 224 -20.03 -19.78 6.03
N THR A 225 -19.60 -18.61 5.53
CA THR A 225 -20.08 -18.06 4.26
C THR A 225 -18.89 -17.82 3.31
N PRO A 226 -19.12 -17.74 1.97
CA PRO A 226 -18.07 -17.40 1.02
C PRO A 226 -17.40 -16.07 1.34
N GLU A 227 -18.16 -15.05 1.73
CA GLU A 227 -17.67 -13.71 2.03
C GLU A 227 -16.79 -13.71 3.27
N SER A 228 -17.23 -14.34 4.35
CA SER A 228 -16.44 -14.46 5.58
C SER A 228 -15.20 -15.31 5.38
N THR A 229 -15.28 -16.37 4.54
CA THR A 229 -14.12 -17.17 4.16
C THR A 229 -13.07 -16.34 3.40
N GLN A 230 -13.50 -15.49 2.47
CA GLN A 230 -12.60 -14.57 1.75
C GLN A 230 -11.89 -13.61 2.71
N LEU A 231 -12.64 -13.01 3.65
CA LEU A 231 -12.05 -12.12 4.65
C LEU A 231 -11.07 -12.84 5.57
N ALA A 232 -11.39 -14.06 6.02
CA ALA A 232 -10.46 -14.88 6.82
C ALA A 232 -9.15 -15.15 6.06
N GLY A 233 -9.24 -15.48 4.77
CA GLY A 233 -8.08 -15.67 3.90
C GLY A 233 -7.25 -14.40 3.74
N MET A 234 -7.90 -13.25 3.61
CA MET A 234 -7.21 -11.96 3.54
C MET A 234 -6.46 -11.63 4.84
N LEU A 235 -7.08 -11.89 6.00
CA LEU A 235 -6.41 -11.69 7.29
C LEU A 235 -5.24 -12.67 7.48
N ALA A 236 -5.34 -13.88 6.96
CA ALA A 236 -4.22 -14.81 6.95
C ALA A 236 -3.05 -14.28 6.09
N MET A 237 -3.31 -13.74 4.89
CA MET A 237 -2.28 -13.07 4.08
C MET A 237 -1.67 -11.87 4.82
N CYS A 238 -2.48 -11.08 5.55
CA CYS A 238 -2.00 -9.98 6.38
C CYS A 238 -1.00 -10.45 7.44
N ARG A 239 -1.29 -11.54 8.15
CA ARG A 239 -0.37 -12.12 9.14
C ARG A 239 0.95 -12.55 8.52
N SER A 240 0.88 -13.20 7.36
CA SER A 240 2.08 -13.62 6.64
C SER A 240 2.95 -12.44 6.18
N LEU A 241 2.32 -11.40 5.60
CA LEU A 241 3.06 -10.21 5.17
C LEU A 241 3.69 -9.51 6.38
N LEU A 242 2.95 -9.36 7.48
CA LEU A 242 3.47 -8.74 8.69
C LEU A 242 4.66 -9.52 9.24
N ALA A 243 4.60 -10.86 9.28
CA ALA A 243 5.74 -11.69 9.68
C ALA A 243 6.96 -11.49 8.78
N ALA A 244 6.75 -11.37 7.45
CA ALA A 244 7.84 -11.13 6.50
C ALA A 244 8.52 -9.78 6.74
N VAL A 245 7.76 -8.70 6.93
CA VAL A 245 8.32 -7.35 7.15
C VAL A 245 8.92 -7.19 8.55
N ASP A 246 8.43 -7.92 9.54
CA ASP A 246 8.90 -7.95 10.92
C ASP A 246 10.09 -8.93 11.12
N SER A 247 10.66 -9.42 10.03
CA SER A 247 11.83 -10.32 10.04
C SER A 247 11.61 -11.64 10.82
N ARG A 248 10.40 -12.18 10.76
CA ARG A 248 10.01 -13.51 11.30
C ARG A 248 9.71 -14.49 10.16
N PRO A 249 10.73 -14.95 9.40
CA PRO A 249 10.52 -15.77 8.20
C PRO A 249 9.85 -17.13 8.48
N GLU A 250 10.00 -17.66 9.69
CA GLU A 250 9.39 -18.91 10.13
C GLU A 250 7.85 -18.82 10.21
N ASP A 251 7.31 -17.62 10.43
CA ASP A 251 5.87 -17.38 10.57
C ASP A 251 5.19 -17.03 9.23
N VAL A 252 5.94 -16.98 8.12
CA VAL A 252 5.41 -16.55 6.82
C VAL A 252 4.61 -17.65 6.13
N ALA A 253 5.05 -18.91 6.18
CA ALA A 253 4.52 -19.98 5.33
C ALA A 253 3.10 -20.42 5.75
N ALA A 254 2.90 -20.73 7.03
CA ALA A 254 1.64 -21.33 7.50
C ALA A 254 0.39 -20.45 7.24
N PRO A 255 0.41 -19.12 7.47
CA PRO A 255 -0.75 -18.29 7.13
C PRO A 255 -1.02 -18.23 5.60
N PHE A 256 0.00 -18.29 4.74
CA PHE A 256 -0.21 -18.37 3.30
C PHE A 256 -0.78 -19.72 2.84
N GLU A 257 -0.36 -20.82 3.44
CA GLU A 257 -0.94 -22.14 3.16
C GLU A 257 -2.42 -22.13 3.52
N HIS A 258 -2.76 -21.61 4.70
CA HIS A 258 -4.14 -21.45 5.10
C HIS A 258 -4.95 -20.54 4.16
N ALA A 259 -4.40 -19.39 3.73
CA ALA A 259 -5.05 -18.52 2.76
C ALA A 259 -5.26 -19.23 1.41
N ALA A 260 -4.31 -20.04 0.96
CA ALA A 260 -4.43 -20.80 -0.28
C ALA A 260 -5.55 -21.86 -0.19
N GLU A 261 -5.65 -22.59 0.92
CA GLU A 261 -6.75 -23.56 1.16
C GLU A 261 -8.12 -22.85 1.12
N LEU A 262 -8.23 -21.66 1.72
CA LEU A 262 -9.47 -20.87 1.68
C LEU A 262 -9.77 -20.36 0.27
N ALA A 263 -8.74 -19.96 -0.50
CA ALA A 263 -8.88 -19.51 -1.88
C ALA A 263 -9.30 -20.66 -2.82
N GLU A 264 -8.81 -21.88 -2.62
CA GLU A 264 -9.26 -23.05 -3.36
C GLU A 264 -10.75 -23.38 -3.10
N ARG A 265 -11.22 -23.14 -1.87
CA ARG A 265 -12.62 -23.37 -1.50
C ARG A 265 -13.59 -22.34 -2.11
N THR A 266 -13.17 -21.09 -2.23
CA THR A 266 -14.03 -19.98 -2.70
C THR A 266 -13.83 -19.65 -4.18
N GLY A 267 -12.70 -20.06 -4.78
CA GLY A 267 -12.28 -19.58 -6.09
C GLY A 267 -11.95 -18.10 -6.09
N GLU A 268 -11.89 -17.51 -7.29
CA GLU A 268 -11.75 -16.06 -7.45
C GLU A 268 -13.05 -15.36 -7.05
N GLY A 269 -12.99 -14.44 -6.13
CA GLY A 269 -14.13 -13.72 -5.58
C GLY A 269 -13.82 -12.27 -5.26
N ASN A 270 -14.84 -11.50 -5.01
CA ASN A 270 -14.70 -10.06 -4.74
C ASN A 270 -15.71 -9.58 -3.67
N ALA A 271 -15.87 -10.35 -2.61
CA ALA A 271 -16.60 -9.89 -1.44
C ALA A 271 -15.97 -8.61 -0.94
N TYR A 272 -16.58 -7.66 -0.51
CA TYR A 272 -16.00 -6.40 0.02
C TYR A 272 -15.17 -5.58 -1.00
N GLY A 273 -15.18 -5.91 -2.29
CA GLY A 273 -14.50 -5.13 -3.33
C GLY A 273 -12.97 -5.25 -3.40
N MET A 274 -12.36 -6.16 -2.62
CA MET A 274 -10.89 -6.24 -2.48
C MET A 274 -10.24 -7.30 -3.37
N GLY A 275 -11.05 -8.22 -3.89
CA GLY A 275 -10.58 -9.40 -4.61
C GLY A 275 -9.87 -10.41 -3.70
N PHE A 276 -10.35 -11.65 -3.68
CA PHE A 276 -9.69 -12.74 -3.00
C PHE A 276 -9.80 -14.01 -3.83
N GLY A 277 -8.70 -14.73 -3.94
CA GLY A 277 -8.63 -15.98 -4.68
C GLY A 277 -7.18 -16.38 -4.94
N PRO A 278 -6.94 -17.44 -5.71
CA PRO A 278 -5.58 -17.93 -6.02
C PRO A 278 -4.65 -16.85 -6.59
N THR A 279 -5.18 -15.98 -7.46
CA THR A 279 -4.39 -14.88 -8.06
C THR A 279 -3.94 -13.87 -7.02
N THR A 280 -4.83 -13.46 -6.11
CA THR A 280 -4.51 -12.51 -5.03
C THR A 280 -3.54 -13.13 -4.03
N VAL A 281 -3.72 -14.40 -3.65
CA VAL A 281 -2.78 -15.12 -2.79
C VAL A 281 -1.39 -15.16 -3.42
N GLY A 282 -1.30 -15.42 -4.72
CA GLY A 282 -0.03 -15.38 -5.47
C GLY A 282 0.63 -14.01 -5.43
N LEU A 283 -0.13 -12.93 -5.63
CA LEU A 283 0.37 -11.55 -5.55
C LEU A 283 0.92 -11.22 -4.15
N TRP A 284 0.21 -11.57 -3.09
CA TRP A 284 0.66 -11.31 -1.73
C TRP A 284 1.88 -12.16 -1.35
N ARG A 285 2.00 -13.39 -1.87
CA ARG A 285 3.25 -14.17 -1.76
C ARG A 285 4.42 -13.46 -2.43
N MET A 286 4.21 -12.80 -3.56
CA MET A 286 5.27 -11.98 -4.19
C MET A 286 5.70 -10.83 -3.27
N TYR A 287 4.78 -10.13 -2.61
CA TYR A 287 5.12 -9.08 -1.64
C TYR A 287 6.02 -9.63 -0.53
N SER A 288 5.63 -10.73 0.10
CA SER A 288 6.41 -11.35 1.17
C SER A 288 7.77 -11.85 0.69
N CYS A 289 7.86 -12.42 -0.51
CA CYS A 289 9.13 -12.83 -1.11
C CYS A 289 10.08 -11.63 -1.31
N LEU A 290 9.56 -10.46 -1.70
CA LEU A 290 10.38 -9.25 -1.81
C LEU A 290 10.93 -8.82 -0.45
N ASP A 291 10.12 -8.83 0.59
CA ASP A 291 10.53 -8.40 1.93
C ASP A 291 11.53 -9.36 2.59
N VAL A 292 11.40 -10.66 2.39
CA VAL A 292 12.42 -11.63 2.82
C VAL A 292 13.65 -11.67 1.90
N GLY A 293 13.56 -11.08 0.70
CA GLY A 293 14.65 -11.00 -0.27
C GLY A 293 14.77 -12.19 -1.21
N ASP A 294 13.75 -13.04 -1.30
CA ASP A 294 13.68 -14.16 -2.27
C ASP A 294 13.09 -13.69 -3.61
N TYR A 295 13.83 -12.86 -4.30
CA TYR A 295 13.43 -12.29 -5.58
C TYR A 295 13.22 -13.35 -6.68
N ALA A 296 13.98 -14.46 -6.62
CA ALA A 296 13.85 -15.53 -7.59
C ALA A 296 12.51 -16.25 -7.44
N GLN A 297 12.05 -16.47 -6.22
CA GLN A 297 10.73 -17.03 -5.96
C GLN A 297 9.63 -16.06 -6.37
N ALA A 298 9.78 -14.76 -6.06
CA ALA A 298 8.82 -13.75 -6.49
C ALA A 298 8.64 -13.74 -8.03
N VAL A 299 9.74 -13.83 -8.79
CA VAL A 299 9.70 -13.93 -10.25
C VAL A 299 8.98 -15.19 -10.71
N ARG A 300 9.31 -16.37 -10.14
CA ARG A 300 8.62 -17.63 -10.51
C ARG A 300 7.12 -17.57 -10.26
N ILE A 301 6.70 -16.98 -9.14
CA ILE A 301 5.26 -16.78 -8.84
C ILE A 301 4.64 -15.84 -9.89
N GLY A 302 5.27 -14.71 -10.14
CA GLY A 302 4.78 -13.73 -11.10
C GLY A 302 4.67 -14.29 -12.52
N ASP A 303 5.64 -15.08 -12.99
CA ASP A 303 5.59 -15.73 -14.31
C ASP A 303 4.33 -16.62 -14.51
N GLY A 304 3.75 -17.12 -13.41
CA GLY A 304 2.54 -17.97 -13.42
C GLY A 304 1.21 -17.25 -13.19
N LEU A 305 1.21 -15.94 -12.91
CA LEU A 305 -0.01 -15.19 -12.64
C LEU A 305 -0.52 -14.46 -13.90
N HIS A 306 -1.86 -14.39 -14.00
CA HIS A 306 -2.58 -13.68 -15.06
C HIS A 306 -3.47 -12.57 -14.46
N PRO A 307 -2.87 -11.46 -14.00
CA PRO A 307 -3.59 -10.42 -13.25
C PRO A 307 -4.73 -9.79 -14.05
N GLU A 308 -4.60 -9.71 -15.38
CA GLU A 308 -5.57 -9.11 -16.29
C GLU A 308 -6.90 -9.87 -16.36
N VAL A 309 -6.93 -11.13 -15.93
CA VAL A 309 -8.14 -11.97 -15.96
C VAL A 309 -9.02 -11.74 -14.72
N HIS A 310 -8.39 -11.57 -13.56
CA HIS A 310 -9.10 -11.64 -12.29
C HIS A 310 -9.01 -10.38 -11.44
N LEU A 311 -8.03 -9.50 -11.69
CA LEU A 311 -7.79 -8.33 -10.84
C LEU A 311 -8.26 -7.03 -11.51
N PRO A 312 -8.82 -6.09 -10.73
CA PRO A 312 -9.15 -4.77 -11.25
C PRO A 312 -7.87 -3.97 -11.59
N PRO A 313 -7.95 -2.96 -12.47
CA PRO A 313 -6.78 -2.23 -12.97
C PRO A 313 -5.82 -1.73 -11.90
N LEU A 314 -6.32 -1.20 -10.79
CA LEU A 314 -5.45 -0.74 -9.69
C LEU A 314 -4.59 -1.87 -9.11
N VAL A 315 -5.18 -3.04 -8.92
CA VAL A 315 -4.46 -4.22 -8.37
C VAL A 315 -3.54 -4.83 -9.43
N GLN A 316 -3.90 -4.72 -10.73
CA GLN A 316 -2.98 -5.05 -11.82
C GLN A 316 -1.73 -4.14 -11.79
N ALA A 317 -1.89 -2.85 -11.51
CA ALA A 317 -0.75 -1.94 -11.36
C ALA A 317 0.13 -2.36 -10.17
N ASP A 318 -0.44 -2.73 -9.02
CA ASP A 318 0.30 -3.29 -7.88
C ASP A 318 1.09 -4.54 -8.28
N TYR A 319 0.48 -5.44 -9.07
CA TYR A 319 1.18 -6.63 -9.58
C TYR A 319 2.38 -6.24 -10.46
N TRP A 320 2.19 -5.37 -11.45
CA TRP A 320 3.26 -4.99 -12.37
C TRP A 320 4.39 -4.23 -11.67
N ILE A 321 4.08 -3.40 -10.67
CA ILE A 321 5.09 -2.75 -9.82
C ILE A 321 5.89 -3.81 -9.07
N THR A 322 5.23 -4.74 -8.42
CA THR A 322 5.85 -5.78 -7.59
C THR A 322 6.70 -6.73 -8.42
N TYR A 323 6.16 -7.16 -9.55
CA TYR A 323 6.86 -8.03 -10.49
C TYR A 323 8.08 -7.33 -11.10
N GLY A 324 7.94 -6.07 -11.51
CA GLY A 324 9.07 -5.26 -12.01
C GLY A 324 10.18 -5.09 -10.98
N ARG A 325 9.84 -4.88 -9.71
CA ARG A 325 10.79 -4.84 -8.59
C ARG A 325 11.55 -6.16 -8.44
N ALA A 326 10.84 -7.30 -8.50
CA ALA A 326 11.44 -8.62 -8.43
C ALA A 326 12.39 -8.88 -9.61
N LEU A 327 11.93 -8.62 -10.85
CA LEU A 327 12.70 -8.77 -12.09
C LEU A 327 13.98 -7.94 -12.08
N ALA A 328 13.95 -6.72 -11.56
CA ALA A 328 15.13 -5.85 -11.47
C ALA A 328 16.27 -6.44 -10.63
N ARG A 329 15.98 -7.40 -9.75
CA ARG A 329 16.98 -8.13 -8.94
C ARG A 329 17.56 -9.34 -9.63
N VAL A 330 16.94 -9.84 -10.69
CA VAL A 330 17.41 -10.98 -11.48
C VAL A 330 18.18 -10.47 -12.70
N ARG A 331 19.49 -10.67 -12.76
CA ARG A 331 20.38 -10.06 -13.77
C ARG A 331 19.92 -10.27 -15.20
N SER A 332 19.43 -11.46 -15.54
CA SER A 332 18.97 -11.82 -16.88
C SER A 332 17.58 -11.27 -17.25
N ARG A 333 16.86 -10.69 -16.29
CA ARG A 333 15.48 -10.24 -16.44
C ARG A 333 15.28 -8.72 -16.29
N ARG A 334 16.40 -7.95 -16.34
CA ARG A 334 16.35 -6.49 -16.14
C ARG A 334 15.56 -5.74 -17.21
N ASP A 335 15.64 -6.18 -18.45
CA ASP A 335 14.88 -5.57 -19.53
C ASP A 335 13.39 -5.85 -19.35
N ASP A 336 13.03 -7.05 -18.88
CA ASP A 336 11.66 -7.40 -18.53
C ASP A 336 11.14 -6.54 -17.36
N ALA A 337 12.02 -6.15 -16.43
CA ALA A 337 11.65 -5.24 -15.35
C ALA A 337 11.17 -3.88 -15.87
N VAL A 338 11.83 -3.33 -16.89
CA VAL A 338 11.42 -2.06 -17.52
C VAL A 338 10.07 -2.22 -18.20
N VAL A 339 9.85 -3.33 -18.89
CA VAL A 339 8.55 -3.64 -19.55
C VAL A 339 7.45 -3.76 -18.50
N ALA A 340 7.69 -4.44 -17.38
CA ALA A 340 6.70 -4.60 -16.31
C ALA A 340 6.35 -3.23 -15.67
N LEU A 341 7.35 -2.42 -15.36
CA LEU A 341 7.13 -1.08 -14.80
C LEU A 341 6.41 -0.14 -15.79
N HIS A 342 6.69 -0.27 -17.10
CA HIS A 342 5.97 0.49 -18.12
C HIS A 342 4.50 0.10 -18.20
N ARG A 343 4.18 -1.19 -18.07
CA ARG A 343 2.78 -1.65 -17.97
C ARG A 343 2.06 -1.07 -16.75
N ALA A 344 2.76 -0.99 -15.61
CA ALA A 344 2.21 -0.32 -14.44
C ALA A 344 1.95 1.18 -14.69
N GLU A 345 2.85 1.85 -15.42
CA GLU A 345 2.68 3.25 -15.83
C GLU A 345 1.45 3.45 -16.73
N GLU A 346 1.25 2.58 -17.71
CA GLU A 346 0.09 2.64 -18.61
C GLU A 346 -1.24 2.53 -17.85
N ILE A 347 -1.28 1.72 -16.78
CA ILE A 347 -2.48 1.52 -15.97
C ILE A 347 -2.67 2.67 -14.99
N SER A 348 -1.64 3.03 -14.23
CA SER A 348 -1.72 4.04 -13.18
C SER A 348 -0.38 4.77 -12.97
N PRO A 349 -0.11 5.83 -13.75
CA PRO A 349 1.12 6.61 -13.61
C PRO A 349 1.33 7.16 -12.19
N SER A 350 0.25 7.65 -11.57
CA SER A 350 0.30 8.19 -10.21
C SER A 350 0.73 7.13 -9.20
N HIS A 351 0.25 5.91 -9.34
CA HIS A 351 0.60 4.81 -8.46
C HIS A 351 2.09 4.46 -8.61
N LEU A 352 2.56 4.22 -9.84
CA LEU A 352 3.97 3.88 -10.10
C LEU A 352 4.92 4.94 -9.56
N TYR A 353 4.69 6.22 -9.91
CA TYR A 353 5.64 7.29 -9.61
C TYR A 353 5.58 7.80 -8.18
N ARG A 354 4.56 7.43 -7.43
CA ARG A 354 4.43 7.71 -6.00
C ARG A 354 4.68 6.49 -5.11
N ASP A 355 4.88 5.32 -5.71
CA ASP A 355 5.38 4.16 -4.99
C ASP A 355 6.87 4.34 -4.66
N LEU A 356 7.19 4.25 -3.38
CA LEU A 356 8.52 4.52 -2.84
C LEU A 356 9.57 3.54 -3.37
N PHE A 357 9.20 2.27 -3.45
CA PHE A 357 10.10 1.20 -3.88
C PHE A 357 10.29 1.21 -5.39
N ALA A 358 9.22 1.46 -6.15
CA ALA A 358 9.30 1.55 -7.61
C ALA A 358 10.21 2.69 -8.06
N THR A 359 10.08 3.88 -7.45
CA THR A 359 10.93 5.03 -7.79
C THR A 359 12.40 4.79 -7.49
N ASP A 360 12.71 4.10 -6.39
CA ASP A 360 14.09 3.72 -6.05
C ASP A 360 14.65 2.67 -7.03
N VAL A 361 13.83 1.69 -7.42
CA VAL A 361 14.21 0.69 -8.43
C VAL A 361 14.42 1.32 -9.82
N ILE A 362 13.54 2.22 -10.25
CA ILE A 362 13.71 2.98 -11.50
C ILE A 362 15.02 3.77 -11.48
N THR A 363 15.33 4.41 -10.35
CA THR A 363 16.59 5.15 -10.16
C THR A 363 17.83 4.22 -10.25
N GLU A 364 17.75 3.03 -9.68
CA GLU A 364 18.81 2.02 -9.79
C GLU A 364 18.97 1.52 -11.23
N LEU A 365 17.86 1.25 -11.92
CA LEU A 365 17.87 0.76 -13.30
C LEU A 365 18.49 1.79 -14.25
N ILE A 366 18.14 3.10 -14.12
CA ILE A 366 18.73 4.14 -14.98
C ILE A 366 20.23 4.31 -14.75
N ALA A 367 20.71 4.21 -13.50
CA ALA A 367 22.13 4.30 -13.19
C ALA A 367 22.98 3.19 -13.86
N ARG A 368 22.34 2.11 -14.30
CA ARG A 368 22.96 0.94 -14.94
C ARG A 368 22.52 0.72 -16.38
N SER A 369 21.71 1.63 -16.94
CA SER A 369 21.16 1.50 -18.29
C SER A 369 22.21 1.71 -19.37
N ARG A 370 21.95 1.13 -20.55
CA ARG A 370 22.73 1.33 -21.77
C ARG A 370 22.00 2.30 -22.71
N GLU A 371 22.68 2.75 -23.76
CA GLU A 371 22.08 3.57 -24.83
C GLU A 371 21.42 2.69 -25.89
N ASP A 372 20.39 1.94 -25.50
CA ASP A 372 19.56 1.10 -26.36
C ASP A 372 18.08 1.50 -26.27
N SER A 373 17.18 0.69 -26.83
CA SER A 373 15.72 0.95 -26.82
C SER A 373 15.14 0.91 -25.40
N VAL A 374 15.57 -0.06 -24.60
CA VAL A 374 15.13 -0.20 -23.19
C VAL A 374 15.62 0.97 -22.35
N GLY A 375 16.88 1.40 -22.55
CA GLY A 375 17.43 2.58 -21.89
C GLY A 375 16.72 3.89 -22.29
N ARG A 376 16.20 4.00 -23.53
CA ARG A 376 15.41 5.16 -23.96
C ARG A 376 14.04 5.17 -23.27
N GLU A 377 13.37 4.03 -23.19
CA GLU A 377 12.08 3.91 -22.48
C GLU A 377 12.24 4.27 -21.00
N LEU A 378 13.25 3.71 -20.35
CA LEU A 378 13.55 4.00 -18.96
C LEU A 378 13.84 5.49 -18.72
N ARG A 379 14.59 6.18 -19.63
CA ARG A 379 14.79 7.64 -19.56
C ARG A 379 13.49 8.40 -19.72
N GLY A 380 12.57 7.93 -20.57
CA GLY A 380 11.22 8.47 -20.71
C GLY A 380 10.44 8.40 -19.41
N MET A 381 10.43 7.25 -18.74
CA MET A 381 9.80 7.06 -17.44
C MET A 381 10.40 7.98 -16.38
N VAL A 382 11.73 8.07 -16.30
CA VAL A 382 12.45 8.95 -15.35
C VAL A 382 12.10 10.42 -15.57
N HIS A 383 11.97 10.86 -16.83
CA HIS A 383 11.55 12.21 -17.17
C HIS A 383 10.10 12.48 -16.75
N ARG A 384 9.18 11.58 -17.08
CA ARG A 384 7.75 11.67 -16.68
C ARG A 384 7.57 11.64 -15.16
N ALA A 385 8.43 10.88 -14.47
CA ALA A 385 8.47 10.82 -13.01
C ALA A 385 9.06 12.07 -12.34
N GLY A 386 9.68 13.00 -13.09
CA GLY A 386 10.39 14.15 -12.52
C GLY A 386 11.63 13.79 -11.71
N LEU A 387 12.23 12.61 -11.96
CA LEU A 387 13.40 12.09 -11.23
C LEU A 387 14.74 12.60 -11.79
N LEU A 388 14.77 13.18 -12.98
CA LEU A 388 15.93 13.89 -13.55
C LEU A 388 15.80 15.35 -13.22
N ARG A 389 16.76 15.85 -12.44
CA ARG A 389 17.11 17.26 -12.33
C ARG A 389 18.54 17.46 -12.75
#